data_5018a787ab16941199184b05eb49d705
#
_entry.id   5018a787ab16941199184b05eb49d705
#
_cell.length_a   1.000
_cell.length_b   1.000
_cell.length_c   1.000
_cell.angle_alpha   90.00
_cell.angle_beta   90.00
_cell.angle_gamma   90.00
#
_symmetry.space_group_name_H-M   'P 1'
#
loop_
_entity.id
_entity.type
_entity.pdbx_description
1 polymer ?
#
loop_
_entity_poly.entity_id
_entity_poly.type
_entity_poly.pdbx_seq_one_letter_code
_entity_poly.pdbx_strand_id
1 'polypeptide(L)'
;MISQEKRSTVVRYWFEKAEESMASARREFEADSLSFAMNRLYYAAFYAVSALLMAHKLSFKKHSGVRAAFHQRFIKTGLVDRKWGRLYDQLFEDRQEGDYVVFISFESDYVSTRLDQCAQFLEQIRPLLSSIPEG
;
A
#
# COMPACT_ATOMS: atom_id res chain seq x y z
N MET A 1 -13.56 21.58 -4.63
CA MET A 1 -13.40 20.42 -5.53
C MET A 1 -12.13 20.53 -6.34
N ILE A 2 -11.36 19.49 -6.44
CA ILE A 2 -10.14 19.53 -7.26
C ILE A 2 -10.48 19.15 -8.71
N SER A 3 -9.76 19.73 -9.65
CA SER A 3 -9.92 19.42 -11.07
C SER A 3 -9.39 18.00 -11.38
N GLN A 4 -9.78 17.47 -12.51
CA GLN A 4 -9.28 16.17 -12.98
C GLN A 4 -7.76 16.20 -13.16
N GLU A 5 -7.23 17.31 -13.66
CA GLU A 5 -5.77 17.47 -13.81
C GLU A 5 -5.05 17.40 -12.48
N LYS A 6 -5.55 18.14 -11.49
CA LYS A 6 -4.96 18.12 -10.14
C LYS A 6 -5.07 16.74 -9.50
N ARG A 7 -6.21 16.09 -9.71
CA ARG A 7 -6.40 14.72 -9.19
C ARG A 7 -5.38 13.77 -9.79
N SER A 8 -5.19 13.82 -11.11
CA SER A 8 -4.20 12.97 -11.78
C SER A 8 -2.80 13.19 -11.25
N THR A 9 -2.45 14.45 -10.98
CA THR A 9 -1.16 14.80 -10.39
C THR A 9 -1.00 14.20 -9.00
N VAL A 10 -2.03 14.28 -8.17
CA VAL A 10 -1.99 13.74 -6.80
C VAL A 10 -1.93 12.21 -6.83
N VAL A 11 -2.68 11.57 -7.72
CA VAL A 11 -2.63 10.12 -7.89
C VAL A 11 -1.21 9.67 -8.24
N ARG A 12 -0.59 10.35 -9.20
CA ARG A 12 0.78 10.04 -9.62
C ARG A 12 1.75 10.24 -8.46
N TYR A 13 1.62 11.31 -7.71
CA TYR A 13 2.44 11.60 -6.54
C TYR A 13 2.38 10.45 -5.52
N TRP A 14 1.16 10.01 -5.17
CA TRP A 14 1.00 8.93 -4.21
C TRP A 14 1.60 7.61 -4.71
N PHE A 15 1.42 7.32 -6.00
CA PHE A 15 1.95 6.06 -6.54
C PHE A 15 3.48 6.09 -6.65
N GLU A 16 4.05 7.24 -6.98
CA GLU A 16 5.51 7.42 -6.94
C GLU A 16 6.05 7.20 -5.53
N LYS A 17 5.34 7.68 -4.52
CA LYS A 17 5.72 7.42 -3.13
C LYS A 17 5.64 5.94 -2.78
N ALA A 18 4.67 5.23 -3.33
CA ALA A 18 4.59 3.78 -3.15
C ALA A 18 5.82 3.09 -3.73
N GLU A 19 6.24 3.49 -4.92
CA GLU A 19 7.43 2.94 -5.57
C GLU A 19 8.71 3.27 -4.80
N GLU A 20 8.82 4.49 -4.29
CA GLU A 20 9.94 4.88 -3.43
C GLU A 20 10.01 4.03 -2.15
N SER A 21 8.86 3.79 -1.53
CA SER A 21 8.79 2.95 -0.33
C SER A 21 9.18 1.51 -0.63
N MET A 22 8.81 0.98 -1.79
CA MET A 22 9.25 -0.35 -2.22
C MET A 22 10.78 -0.41 -2.37
N ALA A 23 11.37 0.60 -3.01
CA ALA A 23 12.81 0.66 -3.16
C ALA A 23 13.51 0.75 -1.80
N SER A 24 12.95 1.54 -0.88
CA SER A 24 13.46 1.65 0.48
C SER A 24 13.37 0.30 1.21
N ALA A 25 12.24 -0.40 1.07
CA ALA A 25 12.06 -1.71 1.70
C ALA A 25 13.13 -2.71 1.22
N ARG A 26 13.45 -2.70 -0.07
CA ARG A 26 14.48 -3.59 -0.62
C ARG A 26 15.86 -3.27 -0.03
N ARG A 27 16.19 -1.99 0.10
CA ARG A 27 17.47 -1.57 0.70
C ARG A 27 17.55 -1.99 2.16
N GLU A 28 16.48 -1.80 2.92
CA GLU A 28 16.44 -2.20 4.32
C GLU A 28 16.54 -3.72 4.47
N PHE A 29 15.89 -4.46 3.59
CA PHE A 29 15.99 -5.92 3.58
C PHE A 29 17.42 -6.37 3.30
N GLU A 30 18.08 -5.79 2.32
CA GLU A 30 19.47 -6.12 1.96
C GLU A 30 20.44 -5.78 3.09
N ALA A 31 20.11 -4.75 3.88
CA ALA A 31 20.90 -4.36 5.06
C ALA A 31 20.54 -5.18 6.30
N ASP A 32 19.68 -6.19 6.18
CA ASP A 32 19.19 -7.02 7.27
C ASP A 32 18.43 -6.21 8.33
N SER A 33 17.87 -5.07 7.96
CA SER A 33 17.04 -4.22 8.82
C SER A 33 15.57 -4.61 8.60
N LEU A 34 15.18 -5.78 9.13
CA LEU A 34 13.93 -6.42 8.75
C LEU A 34 12.69 -5.69 9.24
N SER A 35 12.71 -5.14 10.45
CA SER A 35 11.57 -4.34 10.95
C SER A 35 11.37 -3.08 10.13
N PHE A 36 12.47 -2.41 9.74
CA PHE A 36 12.37 -1.24 8.88
C PHE A 36 11.86 -1.62 7.49
N ALA A 37 12.28 -2.77 6.96
CA ALA A 37 11.76 -3.27 5.69
C ALA A 37 10.24 -3.46 5.77
N MET A 38 9.75 -4.08 6.83
CA MET A 38 8.29 -4.28 7.01
C MET A 38 7.55 -2.95 7.13
N ASN A 39 8.12 -1.97 7.82
CA ASN A 39 7.54 -0.63 7.90
C ASN A 39 7.40 -0.01 6.50
N ARG A 40 8.46 -0.11 5.70
CA ARG A 40 8.45 0.44 4.34
C ARG A 40 7.46 -0.29 3.43
N LEU A 41 7.29 -1.60 3.60
CA LEU A 41 6.31 -2.37 2.83
C LEU A 41 4.89 -1.94 3.14
N TYR A 42 4.57 -1.73 4.40
CA TYR A 42 3.24 -1.22 4.76
C TYR A 42 2.99 0.13 4.08
N TYR A 43 3.95 1.06 4.15
CA TYR A 43 3.77 2.37 3.53
C TYR A 43 3.70 2.31 2.01
N ALA A 44 4.41 1.37 1.37
CA ALA A 44 4.25 1.15 -0.06
C ALA A 44 2.80 0.80 -0.40
N ALA A 45 2.22 -0.15 0.33
CA ALA A 45 0.82 -0.54 0.14
C ALA A 45 -0.13 0.61 0.48
N PHE A 46 0.13 1.32 1.57
CA PHE A 46 -0.69 2.45 2.00
C PHE A 46 -0.73 3.56 0.94
N TYR A 47 0.43 3.93 0.39
CA TYR A 47 0.50 4.95 -0.64
C TYR A 47 -0.18 4.49 -1.94
N ALA A 48 -0.02 3.22 -2.32
CA ALA A 48 -0.68 2.67 -3.50
C ALA A 48 -2.20 2.73 -3.35
N VAL A 49 -2.72 2.33 -2.19
CA VAL A 49 -4.16 2.39 -1.91
C VAL A 49 -4.63 3.84 -1.85
N SER A 50 -3.83 4.75 -1.29
CA SER A 50 -4.17 6.17 -1.27
C SER A 50 -4.30 6.73 -2.70
N ALA A 51 -3.40 6.31 -3.60
CA ALA A 51 -3.49 6.68 -5.01
C ALA A 51 -4.80 6.16 -5.63
N LEU A 52 -5.13 4.89 -5.34
CA LEU A 52 -6.35 4.27 -5.86
C LEU A 52 -7.60 5.01 -5.37
N LEU A 53 -7.66 5.32 -4.08
CA LEU A 53 -8.78 6.06 -3.51
C LEU A 53 -8.92 7.44 -4.16
N MET A 54 -7.81 8.17 -4.29
CA MET A 54 -7.82 9.49 -4.91
C MET A 54 -8.26 9.39 -6.37
N ALA A 55 -7.85 8.35 -7.09
CA ALA A 55 -8.29 8.11 -8.47
C ALA A 55 -9.81 7.97 -8.55
N HIS A 56 -10.43 7.44 -7.50
CA HIS A 56 -11.89 7.28 -7.39
C HIS A 56 -12.55 8.42 -6.59
N LYS A 57 -11.87 9.56 -6.48
CA LYS A 57 -12.40 10.78 -5.83
C LYS A 57 -12.64 10.62 -4.34
N LEU A 58 -11.86 9.76 -3.68
CA LEU A 58 -11.95 9.50 -2.25
C LEU A 58 -10.62 9.85 -1.59
N SER A 59 -10.68 10.39 -0.39
CA SER A 59 -9.48 10.60 0.42
C SER A 59 -9.84 10.54 1.89
N PHE A 60 -8.90 10.07 2.69
CA PHE A 60 -9.09 9.90 4.13
C PHE A 60 -7.80 10.31 4.85
N LYS A 61 -7.94 10.96 5.99
CA LYS A 61 -6.79 11.41 6.78
C LYS A 61 -6.21 10.30 7.65
N LYS A 62 -7.05 9.37 8.10
CA LYS A 62 -6.62 8.33 9.02
C LYS A 62 -6.32 7.04 8.27
N HIS A 63 -5.30 6.31 8.74
CA HIS A 63 -4.95 5.01 8.18
C HIS A 63 -6.11 4.02 8.28
N SER A 64 -6.89 4.08 9.36
CA SER A 64 -8.08 3.23 9.53
C SER A 64 -9.14 3.53 8.47
N GLY A 65 -9.32 4.79 8.12
CA GLY A 65 -10.26 5.18 7.07
C GLY A 65 -9.83 4.69 5.70
N VAL A 66 -8.54 4.78 5.39
CA VAL A 66 -7.99 4.26 4.14
C VAL A 66 -8.22 2.75 4.04
N ARG A 67 -7.90 2.02 5.09
CA ARG A 67 -8.08 0.57 5.14
C ARG A 67 -9.55 0.16 4.96
N ALA A 68 -10.45 0.82 5.69
CA ALA A 68 -11.88 0.53 5.60
C ALA A 68 -12.43 0.81 4.19
N ALA A 69 -12.04 1.93 3.59
CA ALA A 69 -12.49 2.30 2.26
C ALA A 69 -11.96 1.32 1.20
N PHE A 70 -10.69 0.89 1.34
CA PHE A 70 -10.11 -0.09 0.45
C PHE A 70 -10.94 -1.38 0.45
N HIS A 71 -11.25 -1.90 1.63
CA HIS A 71 -12.07 -3.12 1.74
C HIS A 71 -13.47 -2.94 1.21
N GLN A 72 -14.14 -1.85 1.58
CA GLN A 72 -15.53 -1.60 1.18
C GLN A 72 -15.68 -1.37 -0.32
N ARG A 73 -14.79 -0.59 -0.90
CA ARG A 73 -14.96 -0.09 -2.27
C ARG A 73 -14.27 -0.94 -3.32
N PHE A 74 -13.26 -1.72 -2.93
CA PHE A 74 -12.45 -2.44 -3.91
C PHE A 74 -12.40 -3.94 -3.66
N ILE A 75 -12.25 -4.38 -2.43
CA ILE A 75 -12.19 -5.81 -2.12
C ILE A 75 -13.59 -6.42 -2.13
N LYS A 76 -14.50 -5.84 -1.37
CA LYS A 76 -15.87 -6.35 -1.24
C LYS A 76 -16.61 -6.34 -2.58
N THR A 77 -16.33 -5.39 -3.43
CA THR A 77 -16.96 -5.26 -4.75
C THR A 77 -16.34 -6.17 -5.80
N GLY A 78 -15.20 -6.79 -5.49
CA GLY A 78 -14.51 -7.66 -6.44
C GLY A 78 -13.61 -6.95 -7.44
N LEU A 79 -13.47 -5.61 -7.35
CA LEU A 79 -12.57 -4.86 -8.22
C LEU A 79 -11.11 -5.24 -7.97
N VAL A 80 -10.79 -5.60 -6.74
CA VAL A 80 -9.47 -6.08 -6.33
C VAL A 80 -9.66 -7.43 -5.64
N ASP A 81 -8.84 -8.41 -5.96
CA ASP A 81 -8.95 -9.76 -5.41
C ASP A 81 -8.77 -9.75 -3.89
N ARG A 82 -9.49 -10.62 -3.22
CA ARG A 82 -9.47 -10.78 -1.76
C ARG A 82 -8.08 -10.99 -1.18
N LYS A 83 -7.21 -11.66 -1.91
CA LYS A 83 -5.84 -11.93 -1.44
C LYS A 83 -5.07 -10.64 -1.15
N TRP A 84 -5.36 -9.58 -1.89
CA TRP A 84 -4.71 -8.28 -1.70
C TRP A 84 -5.23 -7.57 -0.46
N GLY A 85 -6.51 -7.76 -0.14
CA GLY A 85 -7.07 -7.28 1.12
C GLY A 85 -6.42 -7.95 2.31
N ARG A 86 -6.21 -9.27 2.22
CA ARG A 86 -5.52 -10.02 3.28
C ARG A 86 -4.06 -9.59 3.42
N LEU A 87 -3.39 -9.35 2.29
CA LEU A 87 -2.01 -8.85 2.34
C LEU A 87 -1.95 -7.48 3.01
N TYR A 88 -2.84 -6.57 2.63
CA TYR A 88 -2.89 -5.24 3.22
C TYR A 88 -3.07 -5.32 4.75
N ASP A 89 -4.01 -6.13 5.19
CA ASP A 89 -4.27 -6.32 6.63
C ASP A 89 -3.06 -6.89 7.34
N GLN A 90 -2.37 -7.87 6.73
CA GLN A 90 -1.19 -8.46 7.32
C GLN A 90 -0.06 -7.45 7.44
N LEU A 91 0.15 -6.64 6.40
CA LEU A 91 1.17 -5.59 6.44
C LEU A 91 0.86 -4.55 7.51
N PHE A 92 -0.41 -4.19 7.65
CA PHE A 92 -0.85 -3.27 8.69
C PHE A 92 -0.51 -3.80 10.08
N GLU A 93 -0.85 -5.05 10.36
CA GLU A 93 -0.58 -5.69 11.64
C GLU A 93 0.91 -5.87 11.90
N ASP A 94 1.66 -6.33 10.91
CA ASP A 94 3.10 -6.54 11.01
C ASP A 94 3.83 -5.23 11.31
N ARG A 95 3.41 -4.15 10.68
CA ARG A 95 4.00 -2.83 10.93
C ARG A 95 3.75 -2.40 12.36
N GLN A 96 2.53 -2.59 12.87
CA GLN A 96 2.22 -2.24 14.25
C GLN A 96 3.06 -3.04 15.24
N GLU A 97 3.18 -4.35 15.03
CA GLU A 97 3.99 -5.20 15.89
C GLU A 97 5.46 -4.82 15.85
N GLY A 98 6.01 -4.58 14.65
CA GLY A 98 7.41 -4.22 14.48
C GLY A 98 7.77 -2.86 15.07
N ASP A 99 6.81 -1.91 15.06
CA ASP A 99 7.05 -0.55 15.55
C ASP A 99 6.81 -0.42 17.07
N TYR A 100 5.91 -1.21 17.63
CA TYR A 100 5.44 -0.99 18.99
C TYR A 100 5.68 -2.14 19.97
N VAL A 101 6.06 -3.32 19.47
CA VAL A 101 6.40 -4.47 20.33
C VAL A 101 7.91 -4.64 20.37
N VAL A 102 8.50 -4.38 21.52
CA VAL A 102 9.96 -4.27 21.69
C VAL A 102 10.73 -5.53 21.30
N PHE A 103 10.14 -6.70 21.55
CA PHE A 103 10.84 -7.97 21.35
C PHE A 103 10.46 -8.71 20.08
N ILE A 104 9.65 -8.08 19.20
CA ILE A 104 9.28 -8.73 17.94
C ILE A 104 10.46 -8.71 16.97
N SER A 105 10.68 -9.83 16.32
CA SER A 105 11.65 -9.91 15.23
C SER A 105 11.01 -10.67 14.07
N PHE A 106 11.41 -10.30 12.85
CA PHE A 106 10.90 -10.93 11.64
C PHE A 106 11.97 -11.84 11.05
N GLU A 107 11.53 -13.00 10.54
CA GLU A 107 12.41 -13.90 9.81
C GLU A 107 12.68 -13.33 8.41
N SER A 108 13.90 -13.54 7.92
CA SER A 108 14.30 -13.04 6.60
C SER A 108 13.39 -13.58 5.48
N ASP A 109 13.07 -14.87 5.52
CA ASP A 109 12.20 -15.48 4.51
C ASP A 109 10.80 -14.91 4.53
N TYR A 110 10.29 -14.59 5.70
CA TYR A 110 8.98 -13.95 5.85
C TYR A 110 8.97 -12.59 5.15
N VAL A 111 9.98 -11.78 5.42
CA VAL A 111 10.09 -10.44 4.84
C VAL A 111 10.28 -10.52 3.33
N SER A 112 11.12 -11.44 2.86
CA SER A 112 11.36 -11.67 1.43
C SER A 112 10.06 -11.99 0.70
N THR A 113 9.23 -12.86 1.29
CA THR A 113 7.92 -13.22 0.73
C THR A 113 7.01 -11.99 0.66
N ARG A 114 6.98 -11.19 1.71
CA ARG A 114 6.16 -9.97 1.74
C ARG A 114 6.64 -8.93 0.73
N LEU A 115 7.95 -8.83 0.50
CA LEU A 115 8.52 -7.97 -0.54
C LEU A 115 7.96 -8.33 -1.91
N ASP A 116 8.01 -9.60 -2.26
CA ASP A 116 7.52 -10.09 -3.55
C ASP A 116 6.02 -9.84 -3.70
N GLN A 117 5.25 -10.14 -2.66
CA GLN A 117 3.80 -9.95 -2.68
C GLN A 117 3.44 -8.47 -2.81
N CYS A 118 4.14 -7.60 -2.09
CA CYS A 118 3.86 -6.16 -2.16
C CYS A 118 4.19 -5.60 -3.54
N ALA A 119 5.29 -6.05 -4.15
CA ALA A 119 5.63 -5.64 -5.51
C ALA A 119 4.53 -6.03 -6.50
N GLN A 120 4.00 -7.26 -6.38
CA GLN A 120 2.89 -7.73 -7.21
C GLN A 120 1.62 -6.91 -6.94
N PHE A 121 1.38 -6.57 -5.68
CA PHE A 121 0.22 -5.75 -5.31
C PHE A 121 0.25 -4.39 -6.00
N LEU A 122 1.40 -3.72 -6.00
CA LEU A 122 1.53 -2.44 -6.68
C LEU A 122 1.23 -2.57 -8.18
N GLU A 123 1.67 -3.66 -8.80
CA GLU A 123 1.38 -3.90 -10.22
C GLU A 123 -0.10 -4.18 -10.48
N GLN A 124 -0.82 -4.74 -9.50
CA GLN A 124 -2.27 -4.91 -9.61
C GLN A 124 -3.02 -3.59 -9.49
N ILE A 125 -2.51 -2.68 -8.69
CA ILE A 125 -3.13 -1.36 -8.50
C ILE A 125 -2.89 -0.44 -9.69
N ARG A 126 -1.70 -0.49 -10.28
CA ARG A 126 -1.27 0.43 -11.34
C ARG A 126 -2.31 0.62 -12.45
N PRO A 127 -2.84 -0.43 -13.09
CA PRO A 127 -3.81 -0.23 -14.17
C PRO A 127 -5.14 0.37 -13.71
N LEU A 128 -5.47 0.25 -12.44
CA LEU A 128 -6.73 0.78 -11.90
C LEU A 128 -6.68 2.30 -11.73
N LEU A 129 -5.49 2.89 -11.75
CA LEU A 129 -5.32 4.33 -11.58
C LEU A 129 -5.70 5.12 -12.84
N SER A 130 -5.61 4.49 -14.00
CA SER A 130 -5.87 5.15 -15.28
C SER A 130 -7.22 4.79 -15.91
N SER A 131 -7.98 3.88 -15.29
CA SER A 131 -9.27 3.39 -15.83
C SER A 131 -10.47 4.09 -15.23
N ILE A 132 -10.28 5.31 -14.72
CA ILE A 132 -11.32 6.03 -14.00
C ILE A 132 -12.29 6.67 -14.98
N PRO A 133 -13.61 6.48 -14.81
CA PRO A 133 -14.57 7.19 -15.62
C PRO A 133 -14.46 8.69 -15.43
N GLU A 134 -14.41 9.43 -16.51
CA GLU A 134 -14.47 10.88 -16.46
C GLU A 134 -15.89 11.31 -16.15
N GLY A 135 -16.04 12.31 -15.33
CA GLY A 135 -17.38 12.78 -15.08
C GLY A 135 -17.66 13.23 -13.70
#